data_db135c8d5dda3561ca99ddcac7e7cf73
#
_entry.id   db135c8d5dda3561ca99ddcac7e7cf73
#
_cell.length_a   1.000
_cell.length_b   1.000
_cell.length_c   1.000
_cell.angle_alpha   90.00
_cell.angle_beta   90.00
_cell.angle_gamma   90.00
#
_symmetry.space_group_name_H-M   'P 1'
#
loop_
_entity.id
_entity.type
_entity.pdbx_description
1 polymer ?
#
loop_
_entity_poly.entity_id
_entity_poly.type
_entity_poly.pdbx_seq_one_letter_code
_entity_poly.pdbx_strand_id
1 'polypeptide(L)'
;LRITLQWIAVIGLLGAAGPVRADYELVLKKNCLACHQVDKRKYGPNFKEVAARYADQKNAADVLGKKIRRGGTGVWGQDVMPPQPQVSAAEARALARYVLSVK
;
A
#
# COMPACT_ATOMS: atom_id res chain seq x y z
N LEU A 1 41.47 -47.06 1.58
CA LEU A 1 41.03 -45.84 0.90
C LEU A 1 39.63 -45.44 1.40
N ARG A 2 39.56 -44.52 2.34
CA ARG A 2 38.25 -43.99 2.84
C ARG A 2 37.86 -42.81 2.00
N ILE A 3 36.83 -42.99 1.20
CA ILE A 3 36.21 -41.87 0.49
C ILE A 3 35.21 -41.23 1.47
N THR A 4 35.58 -40.08 2.02
CA THR A 4 34.64 -39.28 2.79
C THR A 4 33.76 -38.52 1.79
N LEU A 5 32.49 -38.95 1.64
CA LEU A 5 31.50 -38.18 0.95
C LEU A 5 31.19 -36.95 1.81
N GLN A 6 31.71 -35.80 1.41
CA GLN A 6 31.27 -34.54 1.96
C GLN A 6 29.93 -34.19 1.31
N TRP A 7 28.88 -34.24 2.11
CA TRP A 7 27.60 -33.71 1.74
C TRP A 7 27.69 -32.18 1.75
N ILE A 8 27.80 -31.60 0.58
CA ILE A 8 27.65 -30.15 0.44
C ILE A 8 26.15 -29.88 0.57
N ALA A 9 25.74 -29.42 1.76
CA ALA A 9 24.42 -28.89 1.94
C ALA A 9 24.34 -27.58 1.16
N VAL A 10 23.74 -27.62 -0.02
CA VAL A 10 23.35 -26.41 -0.73
C VAL A 10 22.16 -25.83 0.03
N ILE A 11 22.45 -24.90 0.93
CA ILE A 11 21.43 -24.08 1.53
C ILE A 11 20.95 -23.13 0.43
N GLY A 12 19.88 -23.53 -0.24
CA GLY A 12 19.18 -22.64 -1.14
C GLY A 12 18.70 -21.43 -0.33
N LEU A 13 19.26 -20.27 -0.59
CA LEU A 13 18.68 -19.01 -0.14
C LEU A 13 17.35 -18.86 -0.90
N LEU A 14 16.27 -19.36 -0.28
CA LEU A 14 14.93 -18.93 -0.62
C LEU A 14 14.86 -17.47 -0.21
N GLY A 15 14.98 -16.58 -1.20
CA GLY A 15 14.73 -15.18 -0.97
C GLY A 15 13.31 -15.04 -0.40
N ALA A 16 13.21 -14.82 0.91
CA ALA A 16 11.95 -14.47 1.52
C ALA A 16 11.51 -13.16 0.88
N ALA A 17 10.44 -13.22 0.08
CA ALA A 17 9.72 -12.00 -0.29
C ALA A 17 9.24 -11.38 1.02
N GLY A 18 9.94 -10.34 1.46
CA GLY A 18 9.55 -9.59 2.65
C GLY A 18 8.16 -9.00 2.48
N PRO A 19 7.48 -8.62 3.57
CA PRO A 19 6.20 -7.92 3.48
C PRO A 19 6.36 -6.66 2.62
N VAL A 20 5.35 -6.36 1.80
CA VAL A 20 5.30 -5.13 1.03
C VAL A 20 5.35 -3.97 2.00
N ARG A 21 6.39 -3.16 1.92
CA ARG A 21 6.51 -1.94 2.71
C ARG A 21 5.80 -0.80 1.99
N ALA A 22 4.87 -0.18 2.70
CA ALA A 22 4.33 1.09 2.31
C ALA A 22 5.25 2.17 2.84
N ASP A 23 6.02 2.70 1.96
CA ASP A 23 6.76 3.94 2.17
C ASP A 23 6.33 4.97 1.12
N TYR A 24 6.87 6.16 1.25
CA TYR A 24 6.59 7.24 0.32
C TYR A 24 6.99 6.88 -1.13
N GLU A 25 8.00 6.05 -1.30
CA GLU A 25 8.42 5.57 -2.63
C GLU A 25 7.33 4.76 -3.32
N LEU A 26 6.60 3.92 -2.59
CA LEU A 26 5.48 3.17 -3.16
C LEU A 26 4.36 4.11 -3.59
N VAL A 27 4.09 5.15 -2.81
CA VAL A 27 3.12 6.21 -3.17
C VAL A 27 3.50 6.88 -4.48
N LEU A 28 4.77 7.24 -4.63
CA LEU A 28 5.31 7.83 -5.87
C LEU A 28 5.23 6.85 -7.04
N LYS A 29 5.67 5.64 -6.83
CA LYS A 29 5.73 4.59 -7.86
C LYS A 29 4.35 4.23 -8.42
N LYS A 30 3.33 4.25 -7.58
CA LYS A 30 1.96 3.96 -7.98
C LYS A 30 1.16 5.19 -8.42
N ASN A 31 1.82 6.32 -8.54
CA ASN A 31 1.27 7.57 -9.09
C ASN A 31 0.11 8.16 -8.26
N CYS A 32 0.09 7.92 -6.98
CA CYS A 32 -0.96 8.44 -6.09
C CYS A 32 -0.93 9.98 -6.02
N LEU A 33 0.25 10.57 -6.12
CA LEU A 33 0.43 12.02 -6.03
C LEU A 33 -0.06 12.79 -7.27
N ALA A 34 -0.50 12.10 -8.31
CA ALA A 34 -1.21 12.75 -9.42
C ALA A 34 -2.50 13.43 -8.94
N CYS A 35 -3.17 12.83 -7.94
CA CYS A 35 -4.45 13.32 -7.42
C CYS A 35 -4.46 13.60 -5.91
N HIS A 36 -3.47 13.12 -5.17
CA HIS A 36 -3.37 13.28 -3.72
C HIS A 36 -2.09 14.00 -3.32
N GLN A 37 -2.11 14.64 -2.17
CA GLN A 37 -0.94 15.16 -1.47
C GLN A 37 -1.01 14.74 0.00
N VAL A 38 0.08 14.92 0.74
CA VAL A 38 0.14 14.54 2.15
C VAL A 38 -0.72 15.48 3.00
N ASP A 39 -0.60 16.79 2.80
CA ASP A 39 -1.18 17.82 3.67
C ASP A 39 -2.03 18.86 2.95
N LYS A 40 -2.11 18.83 1.64
CA LYS A 40 -2.92 19.77 0.84
C LYS A 40 -3.91 19.03 -0.03
N ARG A 41 -5.13 19.56 -0.10
CA ARG A 41 -6.12 19.03 -1.03
C ARG A 41 -5.72 19.36 -2.48
N LYS A 42 -5.84 18.34 -3.32
CA LYS A 42 -5.67 18.46 -4.78
C LYS A 42 -6.98 18.04 -5.43
N TYR A 43 -6.96 17.14 -6.41
CA TYR A 43 -8.18 16.53 -6.92
C TYR A 43 -8.83 15.62 -5.89
N GLY A 44 -8.03 14.79 -5.23
CA GLY A 44 -8.48 13.95 -4.12
C GLY A 44 -8.19 14.57 -2.75
N PRO A 45 -8.72 13.96 -1.67
CA PRO A 45 -8.42 14.39 -0.32
C PRO A 45 -6.94 14.22 -0.02
N ASN A 46 -6.41 15.03 0.89
CA ASN A 46 -5.05 14.83 1.37
C ASN A 46 -4.98 13.60 2.31
N PHE A 47 -3.80 13.03 2.45
CA PHE A 47 -3.64 11.82 3.26
C PHE A 47 -3.89 12.07 4.75
N LYS A 48 -3.59 13.27 5.23
CA LYS A 48 -3.83 13.67 6.61
C LYS A 48 -5.31 13.64 6.97
N GLU A 49 -6.18 14.20 6.11
CA GLU A 49 -7.62 14.16 6.35
C GLU A 49 -8.22 12.77 6.18
N VAL A 50 -7.67 11.95 5.27
CA VAL A 50 -8.07 10.55 5.15
C VAL A 50 -7.73 9.79 6.45
N ALA A 51 -6.52 9.94 6.95
CA ALA A 51 -6.10 9.32 8.21
C ALA A 51 -7.02 9.72 9.37
N ALA A 52 -7.36 10.99 9.48
CA ALA A 52 -8.25 11.49 10.53
C ALA A 52 -9.66 10.89 10.43
N ARG A 53 -10.20 10.81 9.22
CA ARG A 53 -11.54 10.26 8.99
C ARG A 53 -11.67 8.79 9.37
N TYR A 54 -10.64 8.00 9.16
CA TYR A 54 -10.66 6.56 9.38
C TYR A 54 -9.95 6.13 10.67
N ALA A 55 -9.53 7.07 11.52
CA ALA A 55 -8.72 6.79 12.72
C ALA A 55 -9.35 5.77 13.67
N ASP A 56 -10.67 5.82 13.85
CA ASP A 56 -11.40 4.96 14.79
C ASP A 56 -12.00 3.71 14.14
N GLN A 57 -11.79 3.53 12.85
CA GLN A 57 -12.35 2.38 12.12
C GLN A 57 -11.40 1.19 12.18
N LYS A 58 -11.83 0.09 12.80
CA LYS A 58 -10.99 -1.10 13.04
C LYS A 58 -10.45 -1.76 11.79
N ASN A 59 -11.21 -1.78 10.71
CA ASN A 59 -10.83 -2.41 9.44
C ASN A 59 -10.44 -1.38 8.37
N ALA A 60 -9.95 -0.22 8.79
CA ALA A 60 -9.68 0.90 7.89
C ALA A 60 -8.70 0.54 6.77
N ALA A 61 -7.64 -0.22 7.06
CA ALA A 61 -6.67 -0.62 6.03
C ALA A 61 -7.31 -1.50 4.95
N ASP A 62 -8.19 -2.40 5.31
CA ASP A 62 -8.92 -3.25 4.35
C ASP A 62 -9.90 -2.43 3.52
N VAL A 63 -10.64 -1.54 4.14
CA VAL A 63 -11.60 -0.65 3.46
C VAL A 63 -10.88 0.26 2.48
N LEU A 64 -9.83 0.94 2.91
CA LEU A 64 -9.06 1.83 2.05
C LEU A 64 -8.30 1.09 0.95
N GLY A 65 -7.76 -0.09 1.25
CA GLY A 65 -7.12 -0.93 0.23
C GLY A 65 -8.07 -1.31 -0.90
N LYS A 66 -9.30 -1.67 -0.58
CA LYS A 66 -10.34 -1.94 -1.58
C LYS A 66 -10.72 -0.69 -2.38
N LYS A 67 -10.83 0.47 -1.72
CA LYS A 67 -11.09 1.74 -2.39
C LYS A 67 -9.98 2.12 -3.36
N ILE A 68 -8.74 1.91 -3.02
CA ILE A 68 -7.60 2.15 -3.91
C ILE A 68 -7.74 1.29 -5.17
N ARG A 69 -8.02 0.02 -5.03
CA ARG A 69 -8.10 -0.89 -6.18
C ARG A 69 -9.36 -0.71 -7.02
N ARG A 70 -10.49 -0.48 -6.39
CA ARG A 70 -11.81 -0.40 -7.05
C ARG A 70 -12.19 1.01 -7.45
N GLY A 71 -11.56 2.01 -6.86
CA GLY A 71 -11.99 3.39 -6.97
C GLY A 71 -13.27 3.65 -6.18
N GLY A 72 -13.83 4.82 -6.36
CA GLY A 72 -15.07 5.21 -5.71
C GLY A 72 -15.36 6.70 -5.81
N THR A 73 -16.54 7.06 -5.32
CA THR A 73 -17.00 8.45 -5.25
C THR A 73 -17.96 8.62 -4.08
N GLY A 74 -18.24 9.83 -3.71
CA GLY A 74 -19.28 10.19 -2.75
C GLY A 74 -18.78 10.42 -1.32
N VAL A 75 -17.72 9.75 -0.88
CA VAL A 75 -17.18 9.93 0.49
C VAL A 75 -16.57 11.32 0.68
N TRP A 76 -15.90 11.84 -0.35
CA TRP A 76 -15.18 13.12 -0.34
C TRP A 76 -15.77 14.15 -1.30
N GLY A 77 -17.01 13.95 -1.71
CA GLY A 77 -17.70 14.79 -2.69
C GLY A 77 -17.96 14.05 -3.99
N GLN A 78 -18.10 14.79 -5.08
CA GLN A 78 -18.51 14.24 -6.38
C GLN A 78 -17.34 13.74 -7.24
N ASP A 79 -16.13 14.13 -6.91
CA ASP A 79 -14.94 13.73 -7.68
C ASP A 79 -14.73 12.22 -7.56
N VAL A 80 -14.46 11.59 -8.69
CA VAL A 80 -14.30 10.15 -8.79
C VAL A 80 -12.82 9.78 -8.65
N MET A 81 -12.51 8.86 -7.72
CA MET A 81 -11.24 8.18 -7.73
C MET A 81 -11.33 6.99 -8.69
N PRO A 82 -10.56 6.98 -9.78
CA PRO A 82 -10.59 5.84 -10.69
C PRO A 82 -9.98 4.59 -10.06
N PRO A 83 -10.36 3.39 -10.51
CA PRO A 83 -9.70 2.16 -10.09
C PRO A 83 -8.20 2.21 -10.41
N GLN A 84 -7.40 1.56 -9.57
CA GLN A 84 -5.94 1.49 -9.72
C GLN A 84 -5.50 0.05 -10.03
N PRO A 85 -5.66 -0.43 -11.28
CA PRO A 85 -5.36 -1.83 -11.62
C PRO A 85 -3.88 -2.18 -11.53
N GLN A 86 -3.00 -1.18 -11.56
CA GLN A 86 -1.55 -1.36 -11.39
C GLN A 86 -1.13 -1.67 -9.95
N VAL A 87 -2.06 -1.57 -9.00
CA VAL A 87 -1.83 -1.81 -7.57
C VAL A 87 -2.34 -3.19 -7.20
N SER A 88 -1.46 -4.05 -6.67
CA SER A 88 -1.87 -5.36 -6.16
C SER A 88 -2.64 -5.23 -4.85
N ALA A 89 -3.33 -6.31 -4.43
CA ALA A 89 -4.02 -6.32 -3.14
C ALA A 89 -3.08 -6.06 -1.96
N ALA A 90 -1.89 -6.65 -1.97
CA ALA A 90 -0.88 -6.45 -0.94
C ALA A 90 -0.34 -5.01 -0.94
N GLU A 91 -0.08 -4.45 -2.11
CA GLU A 91 0.36 -3.07 -2.26
C GLU A 91 -0.73 -2.08 -1.82
N ALA A 92 -1.98 -2.33 -2.19
CA ALA A 92 -3.10 -1.48 -1.78
C ALA A 92 -3.24 -1.44 -0.26
N ARG A 93 -3.11 -2.58 0.40
CA ARG A 93 -3.15 -2.67 1.86
C ARG A 93 -1.97 -1.92 2.50
N ALA A 94 -0.79 -2.06 1.94
CA ALA A 94 0.41 -1.34 2.39
C ALA A 94 0.24 0.17 2.21
N LEU A 95 -0.25 0.62 1.06
CA LEU A 95 -0.55 2.03 0.80
C LEU A 95 -1.60 2.58 1.78
N ALA A 96 -2.65 1.81 2.05
CA ALA A 96 -3.67 2.18 3.02
C ALA A 96 -3.07 2.39 4.42
N ARG A 97 -2.19 1.49 4.86
CA ARG A 97 -1.48 1.64 6.15
C ARG A 97 -0.59 2.88 6.18
N TYR A 98 0.09 3.18 5.09
CA TYR A 98 0.88 4.41 4.98
C TYR A 98 -0.01 5.64 5.17
N VAL A 99 -1.10 5.74 4.42
CA VAL A 99 -2.04 6.85 4.51
C VAL A 99 -2.59 7.00 5.93
N LEU A 100 -2.98 5.89 6.56
CA LEU A 100 -3.50 5.88 7.94
C LEU A 100 -2.45 6.30 8.98
N SER A 101 -1.16 6.20 8.67
CA SER A 101 -0.07 6.62 9.55
C SER A 101 0.22 8.12 9.51
N VAL A 102 -0.32 8.84 8.56
CA VAL A 102 -0.08 10.28 8.40
C VAL A 102 -0.78 11.07 9.51
N LYS A 103 -0.04 11.98 10.13
CA LYS A 103 -0.52 12.82 11.22
C LYS A 103 -0.54 14.31 10.85
#